data_e993d347069cc10674eba9cdf9b94595
#
_entry.id   e993d347069cc10674eba9cdf9b94595
#
_cell.length_a   1.000
_cell.length_b   1.000
_cell.length_c   1.000
_cell.angle_alpha   90.00
_cell.angle_beta   90.00
_cell.angle_gamma   90.00
#
_symmetry.space_group_name_H-M   'P 1'
#
loop_
_entity.id
_entity.type
_entity.pdbx_description
1 polymer ?
#
loop_
_entity_poly.entity_id
_entity_poly.type
_entity_poly.pdbx_seq_one_letter_code
_entity_poly.pdbx_strand_id
1 'polypeptide(L)'
;AVPRLSKPMPLLAPHSTDQSLATMKNTPVIQLTLDSTIQAALEQLARDRAIAQGPDVSIGILAVDNETGDVIAHVGSSDYFDVKRAGQVDMTRAVRSPGSTLKPFIYGLAFEDGFVHPESLIEDRPVRYGVYAPENFDMTFQGTVTVRKALRVSLNVPAIALLDRIGSNRLTARI
;
A
#
# COMPACT_ATOMS: atom_id res chain seq x y z
N ALA A 1 33.33 41.91 -0.24
CA ALA A 1 32.90 40.53 0.02
C ALA A 1 31.65 40.25 -0.84
N VAL A 2 31.77 39.33 -1.80
CA VAL A 2 30.67 38.90 -2.63
C VAL A 2 29.70 38.10 -1.74
N PRO A 3 28.40 38.42 -1.64
CA PRO A 3 27.45 37.60 -0.92
C PRO A 3 27.44 36.21 -1.57
N ARG A 4 27.83 35.17 -0.84
CA ARG A 4 27.58 33.81 -1.26
C ARG A 4 26.05 33.62 -1.21
N LEU A 5 25.39 33.65 -2.36
CA LEU A 5 24.04 33.19 -2.48
C LEU A 5 23.99 31.75 -1.93
N SER A 6 23.47 31.59 -0.73
CA SER A 6 23.22 30.25 -0.20
C SER A 6 22.22 29.57 -1.13
N LYS A 7 22.61 28.47 -1.75
CA LYS A 7 21.64 27.66 -2.47
C LYS A 7 20.56 27.23 -1.48
N PRO A 8 19.27 27.35 -1.82
CA PRO A 8 18.23 26.81 -0.95
C PRO A 8 18.52 25.34 -0.73
N MET A 9 18.41 24.90 0.53
CA MET A 9 18.55 23.48 0.85
C MET A 9 17.45 22.71 0.14
N PRO A 10 17.78 21.59 -0.53
CA PRO A 10 16.74 20.74 -1.11
C PRO A 10 15.84 20.22 0.00
N LEU A 11 14.52 20.42 -0.16
CA LEU A 11 13.49 19.91 0.74
C LEU A 11 13.05 18.52 0.26
N LEU A 12 13.92 17.54 0.39
CA LEU A 12 13.62 16.15 0.04
C LEU A 12 13.32 15.33 1.29
N ALA A 13 12.46 14.33 1.14
CA ALA A 13 12.12 13.33 2.15
C ALA A 13 11.71 13.93 3.52
N PRO A 14 10.77 14.89 3.58
CA PRO A 14 10.43 15.56 4.82
C PRO A 14 9.92 14.60 5.90
N HIS A 15 9.12 13.59 5.56
CA HIS A 15 8.64 12.59 6.52
C HIS A 15 9.77 11.73 7.11
N SER A 16 10.76 11.34 6.28
CA SER A 16 11.95 10.62 6.76
C SER A 16 12.79 11.50 7.67
N THR A 17 12.86 12.80 7.37
CA THR A 17 13.56 13.78 8.21
C THR A 17 12.90 13.88 9.58
N ASP A 18 11.58 14.07 9.64
CA ASP A 18 10.84 14.14 10.89
C ASP A 18 10.98 12.87 11.73
N GLN A 19 10.85 11.71 11.09
CA GLN A 19 11.02 10.42 11.75
C GLN A 19 12.43 10.26 12.32
N SER A 20 13.44 10.62 11.55
CA SER A 20 14.85 10.50 11.97
C SER A 20 15.16 11.45 13.12
N LEU A 21 14.68 12.67 13.08
CA LEU A 21 14.81 13.65 14.18
C LEU A 21 14.11 13.18 15.47
N ALA A 22 12.98 12.53 15.34
CA ALA A 22 12.26 11.98 16.48
C ALA A 22 12.98 10.82 17.17
N THR A 23 13.70 9.98 16.39
CA THR A 23 14.36 8.77 16.88
C THR A 23 15.84 8.96 17.20
N MET A 24 16.55 9.78 16.42
CA MET A 24 18.01 9.97 16.51
C MET A 24 18.36 11.32 17.16
N LYS A 25 17.88 11.54 18.37
CA LYS A 25 18.14 12.78 19.14
C LYS A 25 19.65 12.93 19.38
N ASN A 26 20.17 14.15 19.17
CA ASN A 26 21.57 14.54 19.38
C ASN A 26 22.59 13.95 18.38
N THR A 27 22.15 13.44 17.24
CA THR A 27 23.06 13.02 16.16
C THR A 27 23.25 14.21 15.20
N PRO A 28 24.47 14.75 15.06
CA PRO A 28 24.72 15.96 14.26
C PRO A 28 24.56 15.72 12.75
N VAL A 29 24.73 14.48 12.29
CA VAL A 29 24.57 14.06 10.89
C VAL A 29 23.83 12.74 10.89
N ILE A 30 22.71 12.68 10.16
CA ILE A 30 21.94 11.46 9.99
C ILE A 30 22.12 10.99 8.54
N GLN A 31 22.67 9.80 8.37
CA GLN A 31 22.79 9.17 7.07
C GLN A 31 21.61 8.22 6.85
N LEU A 32 20.94 8.34 5.70
CA LEU A 32 19.82 7.51 5.28
C LEU A 32 20.23 6.67 4.06
N THR A 33 19.49 5.61 3.82
CA THR A 33 19.64 4.72 2.66
C THR A 33 18.99 5.28 1.38
N LEU A 34 18.32 6.44 1.48
CA LEU A 34 17.59 7.05 0.38
C LEU A 34 18.52 7.48 -0.76
N ASP A 35 18.14 7.11 -2.00
CA ASP A 35 18.73 7.66 -3.21
C ASP A 35 18.06 9.00 -3.54
N SER A 36 18.82 10.08 -3.55
CA SER A 36 18.29 11.44 -3.75
C SER A 36 17.65 11.64 -5.13
N THR A 37 18.12 10.93 -6.15
CA THR A 37 17.58 11.03 -7.52
C THR A 37 16.24 10.33 -7.61
N ILE A 38 16.15 9.11 -7.07
CA ILE A 38 14.90 8.34 -7.02
C ILE A 38 13.89 9.07 -6.14
N GLN A 39 14.30 9.56 -4.98
CA GLN A 39 13.44 10.32 -4.06
C GLN A 39 12.82 11.53 -4.75
N ALA A 40 13.64 12.37 -5.39
CA ALA A 40 13.15 13.56 -6.09
C ALA A 40 12.17 13.23 -7.22
N ALA A 41 12.46 12.19 -8.00
CA ALA A 41 11.59 11.74 -9.08
C ALA A 41 10.24 11.22 -8.56
N LEU A 42 10.23 10.46 -7.47
CA LEU A 42 9.01 9.92 -6.89
C LEU A 42 8.18 10.98 -6.15
N GLU A 43 8.80 11.97 -5.52
CA GLU A 43 8.07 13.13 -4.97
C GLU A 43 7.38 13.92 -6.06
N GLN A 44 8.06 14.16 -7.21
CA GLN A 44 7.43 14.83 -8.34
C GLN A 44 6.28 14.00 -8.90
N LEU A 45 6.49 12.71 -9.08
CA LEU A 45 5.43 11.79 -9.54
C LEU A 45 4.22 11.81 -8.62
N ALA A 46 4.42 11.76 -7.30
CA ALA A 46 3.34 11.79 -6.31
C ALA A 46 2.53 13.09 -6.41
N ARG A 47 3.19 14.25 -6.56
CA ARG A 47 2.53 15.55 -6.76
C ARG A 47 1.67 15.56 -8.02
N ASP A 48 2.26 15.19 -9.15
CA ASP A 48 1.60 15.24 -10.46
C ASP A 48 0.38 14.30 -10.49
N ARG A 49 0.53 13.10 -9.94
CA ARG A 49 -0.56 12.12 -9.89
C ARG A 49 -1.67 12.51 -8.90
N ALA A 50 -1.33 13.08 -7.76
CA ALA A 50 -2.33 13.57 -6.82
C ALA A 50 -3.17 14.71 -7.41
N ILE A 51 -2.53 15.64 -8.12
CA ILE A 51 -3.24 16.72 -8.81
C ILE A 51 -4.20 16.15 -9.86
N ALA A 52 -3.75 15.18 -10.65
CA ALA A 52 -4.57 14.55 -11.69
C ALA A 52 -5.78 13.76 -11.13
N GLN A 53 -5.68 13.24 -9.91
CA GLN A 53 -6.77 12.49 -9.25
C GLN A 53 -7.79 13.37 -8.52
N GLY A 54 -7.45 14.62 -8.21
CA GLY A 54 -8.35 15.55 -7.55
C GLY A 54 -7.78 16.22 -6.30
N PRO A 55 -8.53 17.16 -5.70
CA PRO A 55 -8.03 18.01 -4.63
C PRO A 55 -7.85 17.28 -3.28
N ASP A 56 -8.57 16.19 -3.07
CA ASP A 56 -8.64 15.49 -1.77
C ASP A 56 -7.82 14.20 -1.75
N VAL A 57 -7.00 13.95 -2.78
CA VAL A 57 -6.17 12.76 -2.90
C VAL A 57 -4.74 13.06 -2.50
N SER A 58 -4.18 12.26 -1.59
CA SER A 58 -2.75 12.21 -1.29
C SER A 58 -2.18 10.84 -1.68
N ILE A 59 -0.89 10.81 -2.02
CA ILE A 59 -0.20 9.61 -2.49
C ILE A 59 1.04 9.40 -1.64
N GLY A 60 1.16 8.20 -1.05
CA GLY A 60 2.40 7.72 -0.44
C GLY A 60 3.09 6.72 -1.35
N ILE A 61 4.42 6.76 -1.42
CA ILE A 61 5.25 5.83 -2.19
C ILE A 61 6.41 5.35 -1.31
N LEU A 62 6.60 4.05 -1.22
CA LEU A 62 7.74 3.43 -0.60
C LEU A 62 8.46 2.55 -1.62
N ALA A 63 9.73 2.81 -1.86
CA ALA A 63 10.57 1.98 -2.70
C ALA A 63 11.66 1.30 -1.86
N VAL A 64 11.77 -0.02 -2.01
CA VAL A 64 12.68 -0.86 -1.24
C VAL A 64 13.54 -1.65 -2.21
N ASP A 65 14.83 -1.72 -1.93
CA ASP A 65 15.75 -2.59 -2.64
C ASP A 65 15.47 -4.06 -2.27
N ASN A 66 15.29 -4.92 -3.27
CA ASN A 66 14.92 -6.32 -3.04
C ASN A 66 16.07 -7.18 -2.50
N GLU A 67 17.31 -6.77 -2.72
CA GLU A 67 18.49 -7.55 -2.30
C GLU A 67 18.87 -7.21 -0.86
N THR A 68 18.85 -5.92 -0.52
CA THR A 68 19.30 -5.44 0.78
C THR A 68 18.16 -5.23 1.78
N GLY A 69 16.95 -5.00 1.30
CA GLY A 69 15.80 -4.58 2.13
C GLY A 69 15.85 -3.09 2.51
N ASP A 70 16.82 -2.33 1.99
CA ASP A 70 16.95 -0.90 2.28
C ASP A 70 15.83 -0.09 1.63
N VAL A 71 15.31 0.89 2.36
CA VAL A 71 14.41 1.89 1.79
C VAL A 71 15.22 2.88 0.97
N ILE A 72 15.02 2.87 -0.35
CA ILE A 72 15.72 3.74 -1.31
C ILE A 72 14.92 4.99 -1.67
N ALA A 73 13.60 5.01 -1.42
CA ALA A 73 12.80 6.22 -1.45
C ALA A 73 11.58 6.11 -0.53
N HIS A 74 11.22 7.23 0.10
CA HIS A 74 10.09 7.34 1.01
C HIS A 74 9.35 8.66 0.80
N VAL A 75 8.21 8.61 0.14
CA VAL A 75 7.31 9.73 -0.09
C VAL A 75 6.07 9.50 0.77
N GLY A 76 5.96 10.17 1.91
CA GLY A 76 4.85 9.97 2.83
C GLY A 76 3.56 10.63 2.37
N SER A 77 3.63 11.69 1.58
CA SER A 77 2.48 12.38 0.99
C SER A 77 2.84 13.04 -0.34
N SER A 78 1.84 13.45 -1.09
CA SER A 78 2.03 14.17 -2.36
C SER A 78 2.66 15.56 -2.22
N ASP A 79 2.43 16.24 -1.11
CA ASP A 79 3.06 17.49 -0.72
C ASP A 79 2.97 17.65 0.80
N TYR A 80 4.12 17.71 1.46
CA TYR A 80 4.22 17.82 2.92
C TYR A 80 3.53 19.07 3.48
N PHE A 81 3.54 20.18 2.74
CA PHE A 81 2.97 21.44 3.16
C PHE A 81 1.51 21.64 2.74
N ASP A 82 0.94 20.74 1.99
CA ASP A 82 -0.48 20.82 1.60
C ASP A 82 -1.39 20.35 2.75
N VAL A 83 -1.87 21.31 3.53
CA VAL A 83 -2.78 21.06 4.66
C VAL A 83 -4.11 20.41 4.21
N LYS A 84 -4.61 20.78 3.03
CA LYS A 84 -5.88 20.23 2.50
C LYS A 84 -5.78 18.74 2.23
N ARG A 85 -4.61 18.28 1.75
CA ARG A 85 -4.32 16.86 1.51
C ARG A 85 -3.71 16.14 2.71
N ALA A 86 -3.77 16.76 3.90
CA ALA A 86 -3.15 16.21 5.11
C ALA A 86 -1.66 15.87 4.90
N GLY A 87 -0.91 16.78 4.28
CA GLY A 87 0.46 16.57 3.81
C GLY A 87 1.45 16.07 4.85
N GLN A 88 1.25 16.43 6.14
CA GLN A 88 2.11 15.97 7.24
C GLN A 88 1.82 14.52 7.67
N VAL A 89 0.72 13.92 7.21
CA VAL A 89 0.42 12.51 7.49
C VAL A 89 1.22 11.61 6.55
N ASP A 90 2.06 10.76 7.13
CA ASP A 90 2.77 9.75 6.38
C ASP A 90 1.81 8.62 5.96
N MET A 91 1.37 8.65 4.70
CA MET A 91 0.43 7.68 4.14
C MET A 91 1.02 6.28 4.00
N THR A 92 2.35 6.14 4.02
CA THR A 92 3.02 4.83 3.98
C THR A 92 2.91 4.09 5.32
N ARG A 93 2.62 4.82 6.41
CA ARG A 93 2.50 4.31 7.77
C ARG A 93 1.11 4.48 8.38
N ALA A 94 0.28 5.31 7.77
CA ALA A 94 -1.07 5.56 8.26
C ALA A 94 -1.89 4.27 8.25
N VAL A 95 -2.54 3.97 9.37
CA VAL A 95 -3.40 2.79 9.49
C VAL A 95 -4.58 2.94 8.52
N ARG A 96 -4.71 1.99 7.63
CA ARG A 96 -5.73 1.94 6.58
C ARG A 96 -6.36 0.56 6.50
N SER A 97 -7.61 0.50 6.01
CA SER A 97 -8.20 -0.78 5.63
C SER A 97 -7.39 -1.37 4.46
N PRO A 98 -6.88 -2.59 4.59
CA PRO A 98 -6.08 -3.22 3.53
C PRO A 98 -6.90 -3.57 2.29
N GLY A 99 -8.21 -3.73 2.43
CA GLY A 99 -9.09 -4.08 1.32
C GLY A 99 -8.59 -5.31 0.55
N SER A 100 -8.65 -5.23 -0.82
CA SER A 100 -8.24 -6.34 -1.70
C SER A 100 -6.75 -6.71 -1.65
N THR A 101 -5.90 -5.90 -0.99
CA THR A 101 -4.48 -6.26 -0.83
C THR A 101 -4.28 -7.50 0.05
N LEU A 102 -5.29 -7.89 0.84
CA LEU A 102 -5.28 -9.14 1.60
C LEU A 102 -5.53 -10.39 0.75
N LYS A 103 -6.12 -10.26 -0.43
CA LYS A 103 -6.50 -11.44 -1.24
C LYS A 103 -5.34 -12.37 -1.56
N PRO A 104 -4.15 -11.92 -2.00
CA PRO A 104 -3.02 -12.81 -2.23
C PRO A 104 -2.67 -13.68 -1.01
N PHE A 105 -2.76 -13.14 0.21
CA PHE A 105 -2.50 -13.89 1.44
C PHE A 105 -3.60 -14.94 1.72
N ILE A 106 -4.86 -14.59 1.49
CA ILE A 106 -5.99 -15.53 1.61
C ILE A 106 -5.81 -16.70 0.66
N TYR A 107 -5.54 -16.42 -0.62
CA TYR A 107 -5.32 -17.46 -1.63
C TYR A 107 -4.04 -18.25 -1.34
N GLY A 108 -2.97 -17.61 -0.89
CA GLY A 108 -1.72 -18.27 -0.48
C GLY A 108 -1.95 -19.31 0.62
N LEU A 109 -2.67 -18.94 1.67
CA LEU A 109 -3.04 -19.86 2.74
C LEU A 109 -3.93 -21.00 2.25
N ALA A 110 -4.88 -20.72 1.34
CA ALA A 110 -5.73 -21.76 0.77
C ALA A 110 -4.93 -22.77 -0.09
N PHE A 111 -3.85 -22.31 -0.75
CA PHE A 111 -2.93 -23.17 -1.46
C PHE A 111 -2.05 -24.00 -0.52
N GLU A 112 -1.50 -23.39 0.54
CA GLU A 112 -0.71 -24.10 1.57
C GLU A 112 -1.52 -25.22 2.22
N ASP A 113 -2.82 -25.00 2.46
CA ASP A 113 -3.71 -25.99 3.05
C ASP A 113 -4.24 -27.04 2.07
N GLY A 114 -3.93 -26.90 0.79
CA GLY A 114 -4.43 -27.79 -0.24
C GLY A 114 -5.95 -27.67 -0.48
N PHE A 115 -6.61 -26.58 -0.02
CA PHE A 115 -8.05 -26.40 -0.23
C PHE A 115 -8.40 -26.15 -1.68
N VAL A 116 -7.52 -25.48 -2.41
CA VAL A 116 -7.67 -25.15 -3.81
C VAL A 116 -6.30 -25.10 -4.50
N HIS A 117 -6.34 -25.17 -5.83
CA HIS A 117 -5.21 -24.98 -6.73
C HIS A 117 -5.55 -23.82 -7.69
N PRO A 118 -4.60 -23.15 -8.34
CA PRO A 118 -4.89 -22.07 -9.28
C PRO A 118 -5.94 -22.39 -10.35
N GLU A 119 -5.98 -23.63 -10.81
CA GLU A 119 -6.94 -24.10 -11.82
C GLU A 119 -8.23 -24.73 -11.22
N SER A 120 -8.34 -24.82 -9.89
CA SER A 120 -9.59 -25.22 -9.24
C SER A 120 -10.72 -24.28 -9.58
N LEU A 121 -11.91 -24.84 -9.74
CA LEU A 121 -13.12 -24.05 -9.95
C LEU A 121 -13.68 -23.56 -8.60
N ILE A 122 -14.09 -22.31 -8.57
CA ILE A 122 -14.72 -21.68 -7.42
C ILE A 122 -15.93 -20.86 -7.88
N GLU A 123 -16.96 -20.79 -7.01
CA GLU A 123 -18.20 -20.10 -7.34
C GLU A 123 -18.12 -18.61 -6.99
N ASP A 124 -18.50 -17.78 -7.95
CA ASP A 124 -18.75 -16.35 -7.79
C ASP A 124 -20.23 -16.08 -8.02
N ARG A 125 -21.03 -16.35 -7.00
CA ARG A 125 -22.49 -16.23 -7.00
C ARG A 125 -22.95 -15.55 -5.72
N PRO A 126 -24.16 -14.98 -5.68
CA PRO A 126 -24.73 -14.46 -4.45
C PRO A 126 -24.69 -15.51 -3.33
N VAL A 127 -24.06 -15.15 -2.21
CA VAL A 127 -23.95 -15.98 -1.02
C VAL A 127 -24.22 -15.13 0.21
N ARG A 128 -24.66 -15.76 1.29
CA ARG A 128 -24.94 -15.06 2.54
C ARG A 128 -24.29 -15.77 3.72
N TYR A 129 -23.60 -15.01 4.55
CA TYR A 129 -22.98 -15.43 5.82
C TYR A 129 -23.68 -14.72 6.97
N GLY A 130 -24.77 -15.34 7.49
CA GLY A 130 -25.65 -14.67 8.45
C GLY A 130 -26.31 -13.42 7.87
N VAL A 131 -25.99 -12.26 8.44
CA VAL A 131 -26.50 -10.95 7.95
C VAL A 131 -25.61 -10.34 6.85
N TYR A 132 -24.42 -10.90 6.63
CA TYR A 132 -23.45 -10.38 5.66
C TYR A 132 -23.61 -11.07 4.30
N ALA A 133 -23.79 -10.28 3.25
CA ALA A 133 -23.84 -10.74 1.87
C ALA A 133 -22.74 -10.02 1.07
N PRO A 134 -21.62 -10.70 0.75
CA PRO A 134 -20.57 -10.09 -0.04
C PRO A 134 -20.99 -9.85 -1.49
N GLU A 135 -20.56 -8.72 -2.04
CA GLU A 135 -20.76 -8.35 -3.42
C GLU A 135 -19.42 -8.00 -4.08
N ASN A 136 -19.33 -8.18 -5.39
CA ASN A 136 -18.19 -7.72 -6.16
C ASN A 136 -18.27 -6.19 -6.36
N PHE A 137 -17.14 -5.57 -6.69
CA PHE A 137 -17.05 -4.12 -6.84
C PHE A 137 -18.01 -3.57 -7.93
N ASP A 138 -18.21 -4.33 -9.01
CA ASP A 138 -19.07 -4.01 -10.13
C ASP A 138 -20.53 -4.50 -9.96
N MET A 139 -20.87 -5.02 -8.77
CA MET A 139 -22.19 -5.56 -8.43
C MET A 139 -22.62 -6.73 -9.31
N THR A 140 -21.68 -7.33 -10.05
CA THR A 140 -21.96 -8.48 -10.94
C THR A 140 -21.30 -9.75 -10.42
N PHE A 141 -21.81 -10.90 -10.90
CA PHE A 141 -21.29 -12.23 -10.56
C PHE A 141 -20.92 -12.98 -11.83
N GLN A 142 -19.77 -13.66 -11.80
CA GLN A 142 -19.22 -14.33 -12.98
C GLN A 142 -19.53 -15.85 -13.04
N GLY A 143 -20.29 -16.36 -12.05
CA GLY A 143 -20.60 -17.79 -11.97
C GLY A 143 -19.39 -18.62 -11.58
N THR A 144 -19.20 -19.78 -12.21
CA THR A 144 -18.07 -20.65 -11.94
C THR A 144 -16.81 -20.17 -12.67
N VAL A 145 -15.76 -19.86 -11.93
CA VAL A 145 -14.47 -19.37 -12.48
C VAL A 145 -13.32 -20.15 -11.90
N THR A 146 -12.11 -20.06 -12.53
CA THR A 146 -10.90 -20.59 -11.90
C THR A 146 -10.44 -19.68 -10.76
N VAL A 147 -9.80 -20.26 -9.74
CA VAL A 147 -9.18 -19.52 -8.63
C VAL A 147 -8.19 -18.46 -9.14
N ARG A 148 -7.39 -18.81 -10.15
CA ARG A 148 -6.50 -17.89 -10.86
C ARG A 148 -7.24 -16.66 -11.40
N LYS A 149 -8.38 -16.88 -12.08
CA LYS A 149 -9.19 -15.80 -12.61
C LYS A 149 -9.79 -14.96 -11.47
N ALA A 150 -10.34 -15.59 -10.45
CA ALA A 150 -10.95 -14.92 -9.30
C ALA A 150 -9.96 -13.96 -8.62
N LEU A 151 -8.70 -14.39 -8.39
CA LEU A 151 -7.66 -13.53 -7.84
C LEU A 151 -7.27 -12.42 -8.81
N ARG A 152 -7.05 -12.74 -10.09
CA ARG A 152 -6.60 -11.76 -11.10
C ARG A 152 -7.56 -10.60 -11.29
N VAL A 153 -8.87 -10.87 -11.28
CA VAL A 153 -9.90 -9.82 -11.42
C VAL A 153 -10.46 -9.35 -10.08
N SER A 154 -9.84 -9.83 -8.98
CA SER A 154 -10.12 -9.36 -7.61
C SER A 154 -11.58 -9.57 -7.17
N LEU A 155 -12.21 -10.71 -7.50
CA LEU A 155 -13.55 -11.04 -7.03
C LEU A 155 -13.60 -11.13 -5.50
N ASN A 156 -14.67 -10.61 -4.90
CA ASN A 156 -14.84 -10.60 -3.44
C ASN A 156 -15.41 -11.91 -2.93
N VAL A 157 -16.45 -12.42 -3.57
CA VAL A 157 -17.19 -13.62 -3.11
C VAL A 157 -16.26 -14.83 -2.99
N PRO A 158 -15.45 -15.19 -4.01
CA PRO A 158 -14.51 -16.30 -3.89
C PRO A 158 -13.48 -16.12 -2.78
N ALA A 159 -12.95 -14.91 -2.59
CA ALA A 159 -11.98 -14.62 -1.54
C ALA A 159 -12.57 -14.81 -0.14
N ILE A 160 -13.81 -14.35 0.07
CA ILE A 160 -14.51 -14.50 1.34
C ILE A 160 -14.86 -15.96 1.61
N ALA A 161 -15.28 -16.72 0.59
CA ALA A 161 -15.53 -18.16 0.73
C ALA A 161 -14.28 -18.93 1.16
N LEU A 162 -13.11 -18.57 0.63
CA LEU A 162 -11.83 -19.15 1.07
C LEU A 162 -11.46 -18.70 2.48
N LEU A 163 -11.64 -17.43 2.82
CA LEU A 163 -11.36 -16.91 4.15
C LEU A 163 -12.25 -17.55 5.22
N ASP A 164 -13.51 -17.76 4.94
CA ASP A 164 -14.43 -18.47 5.83
C ASP A 164 -13.94 -19.90 6.14
N ARG A 165 -13.43 -20.59 5.12
CA ARG A 165 -12.87 -21.93 5.25
C ARG A 165 -11.53 -21.97 6.00
N ILE A 166 -10.64 -21.01 5.76
CA ILE A 166 -9.31 -20.89 6.41
C ILE A 166 -9.47 -20.45 7.87
N GLY A 167 -10.41 -19.54 8.12
CA GLY A 167 -10.60 -18.85 9.38
C GLY A 167 -9.81 -17.55 9.47
N SER A 168 -10.48 -16.48 9.90
CA SER A 168 -9.88 -15.13 10.04
C SER A 168 -8.70 -15.09 11.01
N ASN A 169 -8.75 -15.84 12.09
CA ASN A 169 -7.67 -15.91 13.08
C ASN A 169 -6.36 -16.41 12.48
N ARG A 170 -6.43 -17.37 11.55
CA ARG A 170 -5.24 -17.87 10.88
C ARG A 170 -4.63 -16.84 9.94
N LEU A 171 -5.47 -16.11 9.19
CA LEU A 171 -4.99 -15.00 8.37
C LEU A 171 -4.30 -13.94 9.24
N THR A 172 -4.93 -13.52 10.33
CA THR A 172 -4.36 -12.50 11.23
C THR A 172 -3.04 -12.93 11.88
N ALA A 173 -2.89 -14.22 12.18
CA ALA A 173 -1.64 -14.74 12.72
C ALA A 173 -0.49 -14.84 11.70
N ARG A 174 -0.80 -14.74 10.40
CA ARG A 174 0.18 -14.90 9.33
C ARG A 174 0.67 -13.56 8.75
N ILE A 175 -0.09 -12.49 8.92
CA ILE A 175 0.25 -11.13 8.47
C ILE A 175 0.66 -10.24 9.64
#